data_125e6fe5ecfb5b92ac65ebd475fadddd
#
_entry.id   125e6fe5ecfb5b92ac65ebd475fadddd
#
_cell.length_a   1.000
_cell.length_b   1.000
_cell.length_c   1.000
_cell.angle_alpha   90.00
_cell.angle_beta   90.00
_cell.angle_gamma   90.00
#
_symmetry.space_group_name_H-M   'P 1'
#
loop_
_entity.id
_entity.type
_entity.pdbx_description
1 polymer ?
#
loop_
_entity_poly.entity_id
_entity_poly.type
_entity_poly.pdbx_seq_one_letter_code
_entity_poly.pdbx_strand_id
1 'polypeptide(L)'
;MPADPRGRGETMEWLFAALNSVEMASLPWSLFAFSGDTGDTPGWQRLDKFLEDRLQRLEPVLGGREWLAGTFSVADILMADVLRLVDRFDRLAGHAACRDYVSRATARPAFVKAHADQMAHFAAAD
;
A
#
# COMPACT_ATOMS: atom_id res chain seq x y z
N MET A 1 -0.29 -16.76 -7.67
CA MET A 1 0.89 -17.35 -7.00
C MET A 1 1.73 -18.07 -8.03
N PRO A 2 3.04 -17.78 -8.17
CA PRO A 2 3.92 -18.47 -9.11
C PRO A 2 3.97 -19.99 -8.90
N ALA A 3 4.21 -20.74 -9.96
CA ALA A 3 4.27 -22.20 -9.89
C ALA A 3 5.63 -22.69 -9.34
N ASP A 4 6.70 -21.96 -9.63
CA ASP A 4 8.05 -22.31 -9.20
C ASP A 4 8.30 -21.94 -7.72
N PRO A 5 9.15 -22.71 -7.00
CA PRO A 5 9.38 -22.49 -5.57
C PRO A 5 10.01 -21.14 -5.24
N ARG A 6 10.90 -20.63 -6.09
CA ARG A 6 11.58 -19.33 -5.87
C ARG A 6 10.59 -18.18 -5.99
N GLY A 7 9.81 -18.14 -7.06
CA GLY A 7 8.80 -17.12 -7.27
C GLY A 7 7.71 -17.14 -6.19
N ARG A 8 7.35 -18.33 -5.67
CA ARG A 8 6.48 -18.44 -4.49
C ARG A 8 7.12 -17.83 -3.26
N GLY A 9 8.39 -18.11 -3.01
CA GLY A 9 9.14 -17.55 -1.88
C GLY A 9 9.17 -16.02 -1.93
N GLU A 10 9.55 -15.44 -3.06
CA GLU A 10 9.58 -13.99 -3.26
C GLU A 10 8.19 -13.35 -3.09
N THR A 11 7.14 -13.98 -3.65
CA THR A 11 5.76 -13.49 -3.47
C THR A 11 5.32 -13.51 -2.01
N MET A 12 5.65 -14.58 -1.27
CA MET A 12 5.33 -14.68 0.15
C MET A 12 6.09 -13.66 0.98
N GLU A 13 7.37 -13.43 0.69
CA GLU A 13 8.18 -12.41 1.35
C GLU A 13 7.53 -11.02 1.22
N TRP A 14 7.14 -10.61 0.01
CA TRP A 14 6.50 -9.33 -0.23
C TRP A 14 5.08 -9.24 0.32
N LEU A 15 4.34 -10.36 0.36
CA LEU A 15 3.04 -10.43 1.01
C LEU A 15 3.17 -10.11 2.51
N PHE A 16 4.12 -10.77 3.19
CA PHE A 16 4.39 -10.48 4.60
C PHE A 16 4.97 -9.08 4.82
N ALA A 17 5.79 -8.57 3.89
CA ALA A 17 6.28 -7.20 3.96
C ALA A 17 5.13 -6.18 3.88
N ALA A 18 4.14 -6.41 3.01
CA ALA A 18 2.95 -5.56 2.94
C ALA A 18 2.19 -5.54 4.28
N LEU A 19 1.86 -6.71 4.82
CA LEU A 19 1.01 -6.83 6.02
C LEU A 19 1.76 -6.52 7.33
N ASN A 20 2.97 -7.04 7.50
CA ASN A 20 3.70 -6.97 8.77
C ASN A 20 4.76 -5.86 8.83
N SER A 21 5.01 -5.16 7.74
CA SER A 21 5.98 -4.05 7.73
C SER A 21 5.32 -2.73 7.36
N VAL A 22 4.66 -2.66 6.21
CA VAL A 22 4.07 -1.41 5.70
C VAL A 22 2.72 -1.14 6.35
N GLU A 23 1.81 -2.12 6.40
CA GLU A 23 0.49 -1.95 7.01
C GLU A 23 0.58 -1.65 8.51
N MET A 24 1.52 -2.26 9.22
CA MET A 24 1.77 -1.96 10.63
C MET A 24 2.10 -0.48 10.90
N ALA A 25 2.64 0.22 9.93
CA ALA A 25 2.89 1.66 10.01
C ALA A 25 1.73 2.47 9.44
N SER A 26 1.19 2.07 8.27
CA SER A 26 0.20 2.84 7.52
C SER A 26 -1.20 2.81 8.15
N LEU A 27 -1.62 1.67 8.70
CA LEU A 27 -2.96 1.54 9.28
C LEU A 27 -3.15 2.43 10.52
N PRO A 28 -2.32 2.35 11.58
CA PRO A 28 -2.48 3.25 12.72
C PRO A 28 -2.28 4.71 12.32
N TRP A 29 -1.34 5.04 11.44
CA TRP A 29 -1.18 6.38 10.89
C TRP A 29 -2.48 6.88 10.24
N SER A 30 -3.10 6.06 9.41
CA SER A 30 -4.35 6.40 8.71
C SER A 30 -5.53 6.61 9.68
N LEU A 31 -5.63 5.82 10.74
CA LEU A 31 -6.68 6.00 11.76
C LEU A 31 -6.58 7.36 12.45
N PHE A 32 -5.37 7.80 12.80
CA PHE A 32 -5.14 9.15 13.34
C PHE A 32 -5.45 10.23 12.29
N ALA A 33 -5.05 10.04 11.05
CA ALA A 33 -5.35 10.98 9.96
C ALA A 33 -6.86 11.11 9.71
N PHE A 34 -7.61 9.99 9.74
CA PHE A 34 -9.07 10.00 9.61
C PHE A 34 -9.78 10.69 10.77
N SER A 35 -9.30 10.55 12.00
CA SER A 35 -9.87 11.22 13.17
C SER A 35 -9.50 12.71 13.27
N GLY A 36 -8.52 13.17 12.48
CA GLY A 36 -7.97 14.51 12.57
C GLY A 36 -7.04 14.73 13.78
N ASP A 37 -6.69 13.66 14.49
CA ASP A 37 -5.79 13.71 15.66
C ASP A 37 -4.32 13.63 15.22
N THR A 38 -3.92 14.59 14.41
CA THR A 38 -2.59 14.71 13.81
C THR A 38 -1.80 15.90 14.38
N GLY A 39 -2.07 16.24 15.63
CA GLY A 39 -1.41 17.36 16.31
C GLY A 39 0.08 17.13 16.55
N ASP A 40 0.76 18.19 17.00
CA ASP A 40 2.20 18.15 17.32
C ASP A 40 2.45 17.42 18.65
N THR A 41 2.21 16.10 18.64
CA THR A 41 2.46 15.23 19.78
C THR A 41 3.61 14.28 19.51
N PRO A 42 4.40 13.89 20.55
CA PRO A 42 5.49 12.92 20.36
C PRO A 42 5.01 11.56 19.81
N GLY A 43 3.80 11.15 20.12
CA GLY A 43 3.20 9.91 19.61
C GLY A 43 2.95 9.98 18.11
N TRP A 44 2.31 11.05 17.64
CA TRP A 44 2.09 11.27 16.22
C TRP A 44 3.40 11.37 15.43
N GLN A 45 4.37 12.15 15.93
CA GLN A 45 5.68 12.30 15.28
C GLN A 45 6.41 10.96 15.11
N ARG A 46 6.36 10.09 16.13
CA ARG A 46 6.95 8.74 16.05
C ARG A 46 6.24 7.86 15.02
N LEU A 47 4.93 7.94 14.99
CA LEU A 47 4.12 7.16 14.04
C LEU A 47 4.35 7.62 12.60
N ASP A 48 4.39 8.94 12.38
CA ASP A 48 4.68 9.51 11.07
C ASP A 48 6.10 9.16 10.60
N LYS A 49 7.08 9.25 11.50
CA LYS A 49 8.44 8.81 11.20
C LYS A 49 8.51 7.30 10.90
N PHE A 50 7.78 6.47 11.61
CA PHE A 50 7.74 5.03 11.37
C PHE A 50 7.21 4.71 9.97
N LEU A 51 6.15 5.38 9.55
CA LEU A 51 5.63 5.26 8.18
C LEU A 51 6.65 5.77 7.15
N GLU A 52 7.25 6.95 7.39
CA GLU A 52 8.28 7.50 6.51
C GLU A 52 9.45 6.54 6.30
N ASP A 53 9.96 5.93 7.36
CA ASP A 53 11.06 4.97 7.29
C ASP A 53 10.68 3.73 6.43
N ARG A 54 9.41 3.33 6.40
CA ARG A 54 8.92 2.24 5.54
C ARG A 54 8.84 2.68 4.08
N LEU A 55 8.31 3.86 3.82
CA LEU A 55 8.19 4.41 2.47
C LEU A 55 9.57 4.64 1.84
N GLN A 56 10.53 5.20 2.59
CA GLN A 56 11.90 5.41 2.12
C GLN A 56 12.61 4.12 1.72
N ARG A 57 12.33 3.01 2.40
CA ARG A 57 12.90 1.70 2.03
C ARG A 57 12.21 1.07 0.82
N LEU A 58 10.92 1.32 0.65
CA LEU A 58 10.13 0.78 -0.44
C LEU A 58 10.35 1.54 -1.76
N GLU A 59 10.58 2.84 -1.68
CA GLU A 59 10.74 3.74 -2.83
C GLU A 59 11.77 3.24 -3.86
N PRO A 60 13.04 2.93 -3.49
CA PRO A 60 14.02 2.43 -4.45
C PRO A 60 13.67 1.04 -5.01
N VAL A 61 12.96 0.22 -4.24
CA VAL A 61 12.50 -1.10 -4.71
C VAL A 61 11.49 -0.93 -5.84
N LEU A 62 10.48 -0.08 -5.64
CA LEU A 62 9.43 0.18 -6.61
C LEU A 62 9.91 1.03 -7.80
N GLY A 63 10.95 1.85 -7.61
CA GLY A 63 11.63 2.56 -8.70
C GLY A 63 12.45 1.65 -9.61
N GLY A 64 12.87 0.48 -9.12
CA GLY A 64 13.70 -0.47 -9.86
C GLY A 64 12.94 -1.63 -10.52
N ARG A 65 11.63 -1.75 -10.29
CA ARG A 65 10.83 -2.87 -10.82
C ARG A 65 9.36 -2.50 -11.02
N GLU A 66 8.72 -3.15 -11.96
CA GLU A 66 7.31 -2.93 -12.24
C GLU A 66 6.41 -3.55 -11.16
N TRP A 67 6.72 -4.80 -10.75
CA TRP A 67 5.99 -5.56 -9.74
C TRP A 67 6.95 -6.18 -8.72
N LEU A 68 6.51 -6.34 -7.49
CA LEU A 68 7.35 -6.72 -6.35
C LEU A 68 8.12 -8.02 -6.56
N ALA A 69 7.47 -9.05 -7.06
CA ALA A 69 8.07 -10.36 -7.35
C ALA A 69 8.34 -10.56 -8.87
N GLY A 70 8.58 -9.48 -9.62
CA GLY A 70 8.87 -9.50 -11.06
C GLY A 70 7.63 -9.54 -11.94
N THR A 71 6.60 -10.30 -11.57
CA THR A 71 5.29 -10.34 -12.24
C THR A 71 4.19 -10.00 -11.24
N PHE A 72 3.08 -9.45 -11.74
CA PHE A 72 1.93 -9.09 -10.89
C PHE A 72 1.43 -10.29 -10.09
N SER A 73 1.28 -10.11 -8.80
CA SER A 73 0.93 -11.18 -7.86
C SER A 73 0.00 -10.67 -6.74
N VAL A 74 -0.40 -11.57 -5.84
CA VAL A 74 -1.17 -11.22 -4.65
C VAL A 74 -0.42 -10.23 -3.75
N ALA A 75 0.91 -10.24 -3.74
CA ALA A 75 1.72 -9.29 -2.98
C ALA A 75 1.49 -7.85 -3.47
N ASP A 76 1.34 -7.65 -4.79
CA ASP A 76 1.06 -6.34 -5.37
C ASP A 76 -0.37 -5.87 -5.06
N ILE A 77 -1.33 -6.78 -4.98
CA ILE A 77 -2.71 -6.44 -4.56
C ILE A 77 -2.69 -5.87 -3.15
N LEU A 78 -2.03 -6.55 -2.21
CA LEU A 78 -1.97 -6.13 -0.81
C LEU A 78 -1.14 -4.86 -0.63
N MET A 79 0.04 -4.79 -1.24
CA MET A 79 0.91 -3.61 -1.11
C MET A 79 0.25 -2.35 -1.70
N ALA A 80 -0.38 -2.46 -2.86
CA ALA A 80 -1.08 -1.33 -3.46
C ALA A 80 -2.28 -0.88 -2.60
N ASP A 81 -3.01 -1.82 -1.99
CA ASP A 81 -4.12 -1.50 -1.10
C ASP A 81 -3.66 -0.76 0.17
N VAL A 82 -2.59 -1.23 0.78
CA VAL A 82 -1.96 -0.59 1.94
C VAL A 82 -1.45 0.82 1.62
N LEU A 83 -0.77 1.00 0.48
CA LEU A 83 -0.23 2.30 0.07
C LEU A 83 -1.30 3.30 -0.36
N ARG A 84 -2.36 2.86 -1.08
CA ARG A 84 -3.44 3.76 -1.49
C ARG A 84 -4.19 4.36 -0.31
N LEU A 85 -4.19 3.68 0.84
CA LEU A 85 -4.83 4.19 2.06
C LEU A 85 -4.16 5.49 2.54
N VAL A 86 -2.84 5.54 2.56
CA VAL A 86 -2.08 6.73 2.96
C VAL A 86 -2.00 7.77 1.84
N ASP A 87 -2.08 7.34 0.57
CA ASP A 87 -2.12 8.26 -0.57
C ASP A 87 -3.38 9.13 -0.59
N ARG A 88 -4.47 8.69 0.01
CA ARG A 88 -5.69 9.52 0.23
C ARG A 88 -5.42 10.79 1.01
N PHE A 89 -4.36 10.83 1.80
CA PHE A 89 -3.91 11.98 2.59
C PHE A 89 -2.66 12.63 1.97
N ASP A 90 -2.40 12.39 0.69
CA ASP A 90 -1.22 12.87 -0.03
C ASP A 90 0.13 12.45 0.59
N ARG A 91 0.14 11.37 1.40
CA ARG A 91 1.35 10.93 2.12
C ARG A 91 2.44 10.38 1.21
N LEU A 92 2.08 10.02 -0.05
CA LEU A 92 3.04 9.58 -1.07
C LEU A 92 3.60 10.73 -1.93
N ALA A 93 3.32 11.99 -1.62
CA ALA A 93 3.79 13.14 -2.42
C ALA A 93 5.32 13.18 -2.59
N GLY A 94 6.07 12.79 -1.56
CA GLY A 94 7.53 12.70 -1.58
C GLY A 94 8.09 11.35 -2.08
N HIS A 95 7.22 10.41 -2.50
CA HIS A 95 7.56 9.04 -2.88
C HIS A 95 6.97 8.70 -4.24
N ALA A 96 7.59 9.24 -5.31
CA ALA A 96 7.06 9.15 -6.67
C ALA A 96 6.92 7.71 -7.17
N ALA A 97 7.87 6.83 -6.87
CA ALA A 97 7.81 5.43 -7.29
C ALA A 97 6.69 4.66 -6.58
N CYS A 98 6.45 4.94 -5.29
CA CYS A 98 5.32 4.38 -4.55
C CYS A 98 3.99 4.85 -5.15
N ARG A 99 3.86 6.14 -5.47
CA ARG A 99 2.66 6.71 -6.08
C ARG A 99 2.40 6.15 -7.48
N ASP A 100 3.41 6.06 -8.33
CA ASP A 100 3.31 5.48 -9.66
C ASP A 100 2.92 3.99 -9.60
N TYR A 101 3.45 3.26 -8.64
CA TYR A 101 3.09 1.88 -8.40
C TYR A 101 1.60 1.72 -8.02
N VAL A 102 1.10 2.53 -7.09
CA VAL A 102 -0.34 2.55 -6.73
C VAL A 102 -1.18 2.87 -7.95
N SER A 103 -0.82 3.90 -8.72
CA SER A 103 -1.54 4.29 -9.94
C SER A 103 -1.59 3.14 -10.95
N ARG A 104 -0.47 2.46 -11.17
CA ARG A 104 -0.37 1.32 -12.08
C ARG A 104 -1.21 0.13 -11.61
N ALA A 105 -1.17 -0.20 -10.34
CA ALA A 105 -1.93 -1.30 -9.77
C ALA A 105 -3.45 -1.04 -9.81
N THR A 106 -3.87 0.17 -9.48
CA THR A 106 -5.29 0.56 -9.45
C THR A 106 -5.90 0.85 -10.83
N ALA A 107 -5.07 1.08 -11.85
CA ALA A 107 -5.50 1.18 -13.24
C ALA A 107 -5.81 -0.19 -13.89
N ARG A 108 -5.47 -1.30 -13.25
CA ARG A 108 -5.76 -2.64 -13.78
C ARG A 108 -7.27 -2.88 -13.89
N PRO A 109 -7.75 -3.45 -15.02
CA PRO A 109 -9.19 -3.67 -15.22
C PRO A 109 -9.86 -4.47 -14.09
N ALA A 110 -9.16 -5.46 -13.54
CA ALA A 110 -9.67 -6.25 -12.42
C ALA A 110 -9.88 -5.42 -11.14
N PHE A 111 -8.95 -4.48 -10.84
CA PHE A 111 -9.11 -3.57 -9.72
C PHE A 111 -10.29 -2.62 -9.96
N VAL A 112 -10.34 -1.98 -11.12
CA VAL A 112 -11.42 -1.03 -11.48
C VAL A 112 -12.79 -1.70 -11.34
N LYS A 113 -12.93 -2.93 -11.85
CA LYS A 113 -14.18 -3.68 -11.71
C LYS A 113 -14.50 -4.01 -10.25
N ALA A 114 -13.55 -4.59 -9.51
CA ALA A 114 -13.77 -4.99 -8.12
C ALA A 114 -14.13 -3.79 -7.23
N HIS A 115 -13.45 -2.66 -7.42
CA HIS A 115 -13.74 -1.43 -6.69
C HIS A 115 -15.12 -0.87 -7.03
N ALA A 116 -15.52 -0.86 -8.31
CA ALA A 116 -16.85 -0.43 -8.72
C ALA A 116 -17.95 -1.34 -8.13
N ASP A 117 -17.76 -2.66 -8.16
CA ASP A 117 -18.70 -3.62 -7.57
C ASP A 117 -18.84 -3.41 -6.05
N GLN A 118 -17.74 -3.16 -5.35
CA GLN A 118 -17.74 -2.85 -3.91
C GLN A 118 -18.50 -1.58 -3.60
N MET A 119 -18.27 -0.50 -4.35
CA MET A 119 -18.96 0.78 -4.15
C MET A 119 -20.45 0.65 -4.42
N ALA A 120 -20.83 -0.09 -5.47
CA ALA A 120 -22.25 -0.35 -5.78
C ALA A 120 -22.92 -1.16 -4.66
N HIS A 121 -22.23 -2.13 -4.07
CA HIS A 121 -22.72 -2.92 -2.94
C HIS A 121 -22.99 -2.04 -1.70
N PHE A 122 -22.07 -1.15 -1.35
CA PHE A 122 -22.26 -0.24 -0.22
C PHE A 122 -23.41 0.74 -0.47
N ALA A 123 -23.51 1.31 -1.67
CA ALA A 123 -24.61 2.22 -2.03
C ALA A 123 -25.99 1.54 -2.00
N ALA A 124 -26.05 0.22 -2.20
CA ALA A 124 -27.31 -0.55 -2.13
C ALA A 124 -27.69 -0.96 -0.69
N ALA A 125 -26.78 -0.83 0.27
CA ALA A 125 -27.00 -1.18 1.68
C ALA A 125 -27.49 -0.01 2.54
N ASP A 126 -27.41 1.24 2.04
CA ASP A 126 -27.93 2.47 2.65
C ASP A 126 -29.40 2.71 2.23
#